data_feef1a323726b28bb17422a45054c7ef
#
_entry.id   feef1a323726b28bb17422a45054c7ef
#
_cell.length_a   1.000
_cell.length_b   1.000
_cell.length_c   1.000
_cell.angle_alpha   90.00
_cell.angle_beta   90.00
_cell.angle_gamma   90.00
#
_symmetry.space_group_name_H-M   'P 1'
#
loop_
_entity.id
_entity.type
_entity.pdbx_description
1 polymer ?
#
loop_
_entity_poly.entity_id
_entity_poly.type
_entity_poly.pdbx_seq_one_letter_code
_entity_poly.pdbx_strand_id
1 'polypeptide(L)'
;MNTSVPTRLAGGKNSTAEKLLVAASELMIERASIEVSLSDIAQKSGVNAALVKYHFGNKDGLLLSLLERDAATEVSQLEYLISQPISPTAKLRLHIGGIIRAYHQFPYRSRLIHYRLHGSTAE
;
A
#
# COMPACT_ATOMS: atom_id res chain seq x y z
N MET A 1 8.05 25.19 -10.91
CA MET A 1 8.13 24.00 -11.75
C MET A 1 7.14 22.97 -11.26
N ASN A 2 6.01 22.91 -11.93
CA ASN A 2 5.01 21.89 -11.64
C ASN A 2 5.40 20.60 -12.33
N THR A 3 6.07 19.74 -11.62
CA THR A 3 6.01 18.33 -11.94
C THR A 3 4.69 17.81 -11.41
N SER A 4 3.63 18.04 -12.15
CA SER A 4 2.39 17.32 -11.93
C SER A 4 2.66 15.88 -12.31
N VAL A 5 3.03 15.08 -11.32
CA VAL A 5 2.84 13.64 -11.40
C VAL A 5 1.35 13.46 -11.68
N PRO A 6 0.96 12.81 -12.78
CA PRO A 6 -0.45 12.59 -13.02
C PRO A 6 -0.96 11.77 -11.86
N THR A 7 -1.69 12.44 -10.98
CA THR A 7 -2.40 11.83 -9.87
C THR A 7 -3.53 10.99 -10.46
N ARG A 8 -3.23 9.81 -10.96
CA ARG A 8 -4.23 8.81 -11.32
C ARG A 8 -5.03 8.33 -10.10
N LEU A 9 -4.74 8.85 -8.93
CA LEU A 9 -5.41 8.55 -7.67
C LEU A 9 -6.25 9.72 -7.14
N ALA A 10 -6.45 10.77 -7.91
CA ALA A 10 -7.40 11.83 -7.58
C ALA A 10 -8.85 11.47 -7.92
N GLY A 11 -9.16 10.19 -8.00
CA GLY A 11 -10.55 9.72 -7.93
C GLY A 11 -10.84 9.42 -6.47
N GLY A 12 -11.83 10.10 -5.88
CA GLY A 12 -12.16 10.06 -4.47
C GLY A 12 -12.10 8.65 -3.84
N LYS A 13 -12.14 8.60 -2.53
CA LYS A 13 -12.06 7.41 -1.64
C LYS A 13 -12.89 6.18 -2.03
N ASN A 14 -13.59 6.21 -3.16
CA ASN A 14 -14.50 5.20 -3.67
C ASN A 14 -14.18 4.72 -5.09
N SER A 15 -12.97 4.98 -5.63
CA SER A 15 -12.63 4.43 -6.95
C SER A 15 -12.56 2.90 -6.90
N THR A 16 -12.87 2.24 -8.00
CA THR A 16 -12.78 0.78 -8.11
C THR A 16 -11.37 0.28 -7.80
N ALA A 17 -10.35 0.99 -8.28
CA ALA A 17 -8.95 0.67 -7.99
C ALA A 17 -8.66 0.71 -6.48
N GLU A 18 -9.14 1.75 -5.77
CA GLU A 18 -8.96 1.86 -4.33
C GLU A 18 -9.68 0.73 -3.58
N LYS A 19 -10.90 0.38 -3.96
CA LYS A 19 -11.62 -0.77 -3.37
C LYS A 19 -10.84 -2.07 -3.50
N LEU A 20 -10.21 -2.29 -4.65
CA LEU A 20 -9.39 -3.48 -4.89
C LEU A 20 -8.13 -3.49 -4.03
N LEU A 21 -7.46 -2.36 -3.87
CA LEU A 21 -6.28 -2.23 -3.01
C LEU A 21 -6.61 -2.42 -1.54
N VAL A 22 -7.73 -1.87 -1.08
CA VAL A 22 -8.24 -2.08 0.28
C VAL A 22 -8.53 -3.56 0.53
N ALA A 23 -9.25 -4.21 -0.38
CA ALA A 23 -9.58 -5.64 -0.27
C ALA A 23 -8.30 -6.51 -0.23
N ALA A 24 -7.30 -6.19 -1.05
CA ALA A 24 -6.03 -6.89 -1.05
C ALA A 24 -5.31 -6.77 0.30
N SER A 25 -5.22 -5.58 0.85
CA SER A 25 -4.57 -5.34 2.15
C SER A 25 -5.30 -6.05 3.29
N GLU A 26 -6.63 -6.00 3.31
CA GLU A 26 -7.44 -6.69 4.32
C GLU A 26 -7.25 -8.20 4.28
N LEU A 27 -7.25 -8.81 3.08
CA LEU A 27 -6.99 -10.24 2.92
C LEU A 27 -5.60 -10.64 3.42
N MET A 28 -4.58 -9.84 3.12
CA MET A 28 -3.22 -10.11 3.59
C MET A 28 -3.10 -10.02 5.10
N ILE A 29 -3.82 -9.10 5.73
CA ILE A 29 -3.88 -8.98 7.19
C ILE A 29 -4.61 -10.19 7.80
N GLU A 30 -5.80 -10.51 7.29
CA GLU A 30 -6.62 -11.63 7.77
C GLU A 30 -5.88 -12.97 7.67
N ARG A 31 -5.17 -13.20 6.57
CA ARG A 31 -4.46 -14.45 6.30
C ARG A 31 -3.04 -14.48 6.88
N ALA A 32 -2.55 -13.37 7.38
CA ALA A 32 -1.15 -13.19 7.77
C ALA A 32 -0.16 -13.63 6.65
N SER A 33 -0.51 -13.37 5.40
CA SER A 33 0.23 -13.81 4.21
C SER A 33 0.00 -12.87 3.05
N ILE A 34 1.00 -12.72 2.20
CA ILE A 34 0.88 -11.98 0.93
C ILE A 34 0.35 -12.87 -0.22
N GLU A 35 0.12 -14.15 0.05
CA GLU A 35 -0.41 -15.10 -0.94
C GLU A 35 -1.93 -14.96 -1.05
N VAL A 36 -2.35 -14.00 -1.88
CA VAL A 36 -3.74 -13.77 -2.24
C VAL A 36 -3.86 -13.78 -3.76
N SER A 37 -4.91 -14.41 -4.28
CA SER A 37 -5.16 -14.43 -5.71
C SER A 37 -5.99 -13.23 -6.16
N LEU A 38 -5.95 -12.90 -7.45
CA LEU A 38 -6.82 -11.88 -8.03
C LEU A 38 -8.31 -12.26 -7.86
N SER A 39 -8.62 -13.55 -7.90
CA SER A 39 -9.97 -14.07 -7.67
C SER A 39 -10.43 -13.80 -6.24
N ASP A 40 -9.57 -14.04 -5.25
CA ASP A 40 -9.85 -13.74 -3.83
C ASP A 40 -10.15 -12.25 -3.63
N ILE A 41 -9.35 -11.39 -4.25
CA ILE A 41 -9.50 -9.94 -4.17
C ILE A 41 -10.80 -9.49 -4.84
N ALA A 42 -11.14 -10.04 -5.99
CA ALA A 42 -12.40 -9.77 -6.68
C ALA A 42 -13.59 -10.17 -5.79
N GLN A 43 -13.55 -11.34 -5.18
CA GLN A 43 -14.59 -11.83 -4.30
C GLN A 43 -14.74 -10.95 -3.04
N LYS A 44 -13.64 -10.61 -2.40
CA LYS A 44 -13.63 -9.75 -1.20
C LYS A 44 -14.18 -8.36 -1.47
N SER A 45 -13.79 -7.76 -2.59
CA SER A 45 -14.18 -6.39 -2.97
C SER A 45 -15.59 -6.29 -3.57
N GLY A 46 -16.16 -7.41 -4.03
CA GLY A 46 -17.39 -7.41 -4.82
C GLY A 46 -17.22 -6.87 -6.25
N VAL A 47 -15.97 -6.69 -6.70
CA VAL A 47 -15.64 -6.18 -8.03
C VAL A 47 -15.38 -7.34 -8.99
N ASN A 48 -15.81 -7.20 -10.23
CA ASN A 48 -15.59 -8.22 -11.26
C ASN A 48 -14.09 -8.46 -11.50
N ALA A 49 -13.68 -9.72 -11.58
CA ALA A 49 -12.29 -10.11 -11.83
C ALA A 49 -11.70 -9.49 -13.12
N ALA A 50 -12.50 -9.26 -14.14
CA ALA A 50 -12.07 -8.58 -15.36
C ALA A 50 -11.62 -7.13 -15.09
N LEU A 51 -12.26 -6.43 -14.14
CA LEU A 51 -11.86 -5.09 -13.74
C LEU A 51 -10.55 -5.08 -12.95
N VAL A 52 -10.27 -6.13 -12.17
CA VAL A 52 -8.98 -6.29 -11.49
C VAL A 52 -7.87 -6.33 -12.53
N LYS A 53 -8.03 -7.16 -13.56
CA LYS A 53 -7.08 -7.27 -14.67
C LYS A 53 -6.96 -5.96 -15.46
N TYR A 54 -8.07 -5.28 -15.69
CA TYR A 54 -8.09 -3.98 -16.39
C TYR A 54 -7.28 -2.91 -15.63
N HIS A 55 -7.45 -2.81 -14.31
CA HIS A 55 -6.79 -1.78 -13.50
C HIS A 55 -5.31 -2.07 -13.25
N PHE A 56 -4.93 -3.33 -13.07
CA PHE A 56 -3.60 -3.70 -12.57
C PHE A 56 -2.82 -4.63 -13.51
N GLY A 57 -3.45 -5.18 -14.53
CA GLY A 57 -2.85 -6.10 -15.49
C GLY A 57 -2.69 -7.51 -14.92
N ASN A 58 -1.91 -7.65 -13.88
CA ASN A 58 -1.64 -8.91 -13.20
C ASN A 58 -1.47 -8.71 -11.68
N LYS A 59 -1.19 -9.80 -10.97
CA LYS A 59 -0.97 -9.77 -9.52
C LYS A 59 0.21 -8.84 -9.14
N ASP A 60 1.31 -8.90 -9.87
CA ASP A 60 2.48 -8.05 -9.59
C ASP A 60 2.16 -6.57 -9.76
N GLY A 61 1.38 -6.20 -10.76
CA GLY A 61 0.90 -4.84 -10.95
C GLY A 61 0.03 -4.36 -9.80
N LEU A 62 -0.82 -5.22 -9.26
CA LEU A 62 -1.64 -4.90 -8.09
C LEU A 62 -0.78 -4.73 -6.83
N LEU A 63 0.17 -5.65 -6.60
CA LEU A 63 1.08 -5.58 -5.44
C LEU A 63 1.95 -4.33 -5.49
N LEU A 64 2.45 -3.96 -6.66
CA LEU A 64 3.22 -2.72 -6.85
C LEU A 64 2.37 -1.49 -6.55
N SER A 65 1.15 -1.44 -7.06
CA SER A 65 0.22 -0.33 -6.81
C SER A 65 -0.13 -0.21 -5.32
N LEU A 66 -0.27 -1.34 -4.62
CA LEU A 66 -0.50 -1.35 -3.17
C LEU A 66 0.70 -0.76 -2.42
N LEU A 67 1.93 -1.15 -2.77
CA LEU A 67 3.15 -0.61 -2.17
C LEU A 67 3.30 0.88 -2.46
N GLU A 68 3.04 1.33 -3.68
CA GLU A 68 3.10 2.75 -4.05
C GLU A 68 2.11 3.59 -3.26
N ARG A 69 0.88 3.11 -3.11
CA ARG A 69 -0.14 3.77 -2.29
C ARG A 69 0.30 3.91 -0.83
N ASP A 70 0.77 2.82 -0.26
CA ASP A 70 1.19 2.78 1.14
C ASP A 70 2.42 3.67 1.37
N ALA A 71 3.40 3.62 0.47
CA ALA A 71 4.58 4.48 0.53
C ALA A 71 4.21 5.97 0.43
N ALA A 72 3.31 6.33 -0.47
CA ALA A 72 2.85 7.71 -0.60
C ALA A 72 2.18 8.23 0.68
N THR A 73 1.40 7.39 1.35
CA THR A 73 0.78 7.71 2.64
C THR A 73 1.83 7.93 3.72
N GLU A 74 2.83 7.05 3.80
CA GLU A 74 3.91 7.14 4.78
C GLU A 74 4.77 8.39 4.56
N VAL A 75 5.10 8.71 3.31
CA VAL A 75 5.85 9.93 2.97
C VAL A 75 5.06 11.18 3.38
N SER A 76 3.77 11.23 3.09
CA SER A 76 2.92 12.36 3.48
C SER A 76 2.86 12.53 5.00
N GLN A 77 2.77 11.43 5.73
CA GLN A 77 2.77 11.46 7.20
C GLN A 77 4.11 11.97 7.75
N LEU A 78 5.21 11.55 7.14
CA LEU A 78 6.55 11.99 7.55
C LEU A 78 6.76 13.47 7.24
N GLU A 79 6.35 13.95 6.08
CA GLU A 79 6.39 15.38 5.72
C GLU A 79 5.59 16.23 6.70
N TYR A 80 4.40 15.78 7.06
CA TYR A 80 3.57 16.43 8.07
C TYR A 80 4.28 16.49 9.43
N LEU A 81 4.87 15.38 9.88
CA LEU A 81 5.60 15.32 11.14
C LEU A 81 6.80 16.27 11.15
N ILE A 82 7.57 16.30 10.06
CA ILE A 82 8.74 17.20 9.93
C ILE A 82 8.32 18.66 10.04
N SER A 83 7.16 19.03 9.51
CA SER A 83 6.64 20.40 9.52
C SER A 83 6.12 20.86 10.88
N GLN A 84 5.92 19.96 11.85
CA GLN A 84 5.38 20.32 13.15
C GLN A 84 6.36 21.14 14.00
N PRO A 85 5.86 22.12 14.78
CA PRO A 85 6.70 22.97 15.64
C PRO A 85 7.04 22.29 16.97
N ILE A 86 7.68 21.15 16.90
CA ILE A 86 8.15 20.35 18.03
C ILE A 86 9.63 20.07 17.91
N SER A 87 10.29 19.68 19.01
CA SER A 87 11.73 19.38 19.00
C SER A 87 12.10 18.21 18.09
N PRO A 88 13.33 18.18 17.55
CA PRO A 88 13.81 17.04 16.78
C PRO A 88 13.70 15.70 17.53
N THR A 89 13.97 15.70 18.83
CA THR A 89 13.83 14.51 19.68
C THR A 89 12.37 14.02 19.74
N ALA A 90 11.42 14.96 19.88
CA ALA A 90 10.00 14.62 19.87
C ALA A 90 9.56 14.06 18.49
N LYS A 91 10.04 14.65 17.40
CA LYS A 91 9.79 14.14 16.03
C LYS A 91 10.30 12.70 15.87
N LEU A 92 11.54 12.44 16.27
CA LEU A 92 12.12 11.11 16.19
C LEU A 92 11.33 10.09 17.02
N ARG A 93 10.94 10.45 18.23
CA ARG A 93 10.13 9.60 19.12
C ARG A 93 8.79 9.24 18.48
N LEU A 94 8.09 10.22 17.92
CA LEU A 94 6.82 9.99 17.21
C LEU A 94 7.00 9.16 15.96
N HIS A 95 8.07 9.37 15.20
CA HIS A 95 8.38 8.60 14.01
C HIS A 95 8.64 7.12 14.33
N ILE A 96 9.48 6.84 15.33
CA ILE A 96 9.77 5.48 15.79
C ILE A 96 8.49 4.79 16.28
N GLY A 97 7.67 5.47 17.08
CA GLY A 97 6.40 4.95 17.52
C GLY A 97 5.44 4.66 16.36
N GLY A 98 5.44 5.50 15.33
CA GLY A 98 4.67 5.29 14.10
C GLY A 98 5.11 4.07 13.31
N ILE A 99 6.43 3.85 13.20
CA ILE A 99 6.99 2.66 12.54
C ILE A 99 6.56 1.39 13.28
N ILE A 100 6.69 1.36 14.60
CA ILE A 100 6.31 0.20 15.42
C ILE A 100 4.82 -0.11 15.24
N ARG A 101 3.95 0.90 15.29
CA ARG A 101 2.51 0.72 15.06
C ARG A 101 2.21 0.21 13.66
N ALA A 102 2.90 0.73 12.65
CA ALA A 102 2.72 0.30 11.26
C ALA A 102 3.11 -1.17 11.05
N TYR A 103 4.22 -1.62 11.63
CA TYR A 103 4.60 -3.03 11.59
C TYR A 103 3.58 -3.94 12.26
N HIS A 104 2.96 -3.48 13.34
CA HIS A 104 1.94 -4.23 14.05
C HIS A 104 0.61 -4.27 13.29
N GLN A 105 0.21 -3.13 12.72
CA GLN A 105 -1.07 -2.96 12.03
C GLN A 105 -1.06 -3.50 10.60
N PHE A 106 0.07 -3.38 9.90
CA PHE A 106 0.23 -3.74 8.49
C PHE A 106 1.43 -4.67 8.26
N PRO A 107 1.42 -5.88 8.84
CA PRO A 107 2.58 -6.79 8.76
C PRO A 107 2.90 -7.24 7.33
N TYR A 108 1.95 -7.18 6.40
CA TYR A 108 2.15 -7.56 5.00
C TYR A 108 3.15 -6.64 4.27
N ARG A 109 3.31 -5.39 4.69
CA ARG A 109 4.14 -4.39 3.98
C ARG A 109 5.60 -4.80 3.89
N SER A 110 6.19 -5.22 5.00
CA SER A 110 7.58 -5.71 5.01
C SER A 110 7.75 -6.97 4.16
N ARG A 111 6.76 -7.86 4.18
CA ARG A 111 6.76 -9.08 3.35
C ARG A 111 6.67 -8.76 1.86
N LEU A 112 5.84 -7.79 1.46
CA LEU A 112 5.74 -7.33 0.07
C LEU A 112 7.04 -6.70 -0.41
N ILE A 113 7.64 -5.85 0.39
CA ILE A 113 8.93 -5.21 0.06
C ILE A 113 9.99 -6.29 -0.13
N HIS A 114 10.08 -7.22 0.80
CA HIS A 114 11.02 -8.35 0.70
C HIS A 114 10.78 -9.20 -0.55
N TYR A 115 9.56 -9.55 -0.83
CA TYR A 115 9.17 -10.30 -2.03
C TYR A 115 9.59 -9.58 -3.31
N ARG A 116 9.34 -8.26 -3.40
CA ARG A 116 9.71 -7.47 -4.59
C ARG A 116 11.22 -7.33 -4.78
N LEU A 117 11.97 -7.25 -3.69
CA LEU A 117 13.42 -7.10 -3.76
C LEU A 117 14.14 -8.45 -4.03
N HIS A 118 13.59 -9.55 -3.58
CA HIS A 118 14.26 -10.86 -3.62
C HIS A 118 13.51 -11.92 -4.44
N GLY A 119 12.24 -11.75 -4.70
CA GLY A 119 11.40 -12.71 -5.42
C GLY A 119 11.69 -12.80 -6.92
N SER A 120 12.41 -11.85 -7.49
CA SER A 120 12.81 -11.89 -8.90
C SER A 120 14.19 -12.55 -9.14
N THR A 121 14.82 -13.07 -8.11
CA THR A 121 16.13 -13.74 -8.22
C THR A 121 16.04 -15.26 -8.10
N ALA A 122 14.82 -15.81 -8.04
CA ALA A 122 14.59 -17.24 -8.05
C ALA A 122 14.13 -17.69 -9.45
N GLU A 123 14.99 -17.54 -10.43
CA GLU A 123 15.02 -18.31 -11.67
C GLU A 123 16.38 -19.02 -11.80
#